data_290eb5b0bfe0cf25f2b24368c08c9283
#
_entry.id   290eb5b0bfe0cf25f2b24368c08c9283
#
_cell.length_a   1.000
_cell.length_b   1.000
_cell.length_c   1.000
_cell.angle_alpha   90.00
_cell.angle_beta   90.00
_cell.angle_gamma   90.00
#
_symmetry.space_group_name_H-M   'P 1'
#
loop_
_entity.id
_entity.type
_entity.pdbx_description
1 polymer ?
#
loop_
_entity_poly.entity_id
_entity_poly.type
_entity_poly.pdbx_seq_one_letter_code
_entity_poly.pdbx_strand_id
1 'polypeptide(L)'
;MNFLSTRRLNFSKSKDFHKRSSLTVSDLHSINEAINKRAGRKLLPSIGVGLFLIALIWLSLSTYRFLFAIVVAIAVVLGIRELNRALSAADIHLPLWALTAAGIGLSGATWLGGVSGLAVATAIALPCLLVLQLPRGTENFVKTASASALVLMYLPFLAGFLILLARPYNGLERVMTLVVLVGCNDTFAYLTGVLFGKHPLAPKI
;
A
#
# COMPACT_ATOMS: atom_id res chain seq x y z
N MET A 1 -62.14 42.70 35.40
CA MET A 1 -60.79 42.75 35.93
C MET A 1 -59.93 41.87 35.04
N ASN A 2 -59.19 42.55 34.21
CA ASN A 2 -57.92 42.29 33.54
C ASN A 2 -57.24 40.93 33.72
N PHE A 3 -56.93 40.29 32.59
CA PHE A 3 -55.51 40.08 32.24
C PHE A 3 -55.38 39.52 30.79
N LEU A 4 -55.13 40.41 29.85
CA LEU A 4 -54.57 40.10 28.54
C LEU A 4 -53.04 40.35 28.67
N SER A 5 -52.25 39.30 28.76
CA SER A 5 -50.80 39.37 28.59
C SER A 5 -50.42 38.81 27.22
N THR A 6 -50.20 39.70 26.30
CA THR A 6 -49.65 39.45 24.96
C THR A 6 -48.22 38.91 25.04
N ARG A 7 -48.07 37.65 24.72
CA ARG A 7 -46.75 36.98 24.50
C ARG A 7 -46.20 37.45 23.15
N ARG A 8 -45.29 38.39 23.15
CA ARG A 8 -44.48 38.76 21.98
C ARG A 8 -43.60 37.55 21.60
N LEU A 9 -43.93 36.86 20.53
CA LEU A 9 -43.05 35.87 19.92
C LEU A 9 -41.86 36.61 19.30
N ASN A 10 -40.70 36.37 19.88
CA ASN A 10 -39.43 36.97 19.49
C ASN A 10 -38.96 36.35 18.14
N PHE A 11 -39.07 37.13 17.07
CA PHE A 11 -38.69 36.81 15.69
C PHE A 11 -37.15 36.93 15.51
N SER A 12 -36.36 36.39 16.46
CA SER A 12 -34.89 36.38 16.36
C SER A 12 -34.31 35.09 15.76
N LYS A 13 -35.12 34.14 15.37
CA LYS A 13 -34.64 32.80 14.88
C LYS A 13 -34.40 32.71 13.37
N SER A 14 -34.61 33.81 12.61
CA SER A 14 -34.48 33.81 11.16
C SER A 14 -33.07 34.15 10.64
N LYS A 15 -32.17 34.66 11.47
CA LYS A 15 -30.80 35.02 11.04
C LYS A 15 -29.78 33.89 11.14
N ASP A 16 -30.08 32.81 11.86
CA ASP A 16 -29.15 31.70 12.04
C ASP A 16 -29.21 30.65 10.92
N PHE A 17 -30.23 30.69 10.06
CA PHE A 17 -30.37 29.73 8.96
C PHE A 17 -29.52 30.06 7.73
N HIS A 18 -29.09 31.32 7.55
CA HIS A 18 -28.26 31.74 6.41
C HIS A 18 -26.75 31.63 6.64
N LYS A 19 -26.31 31.23 7.86
CA LYS A 19 -24.90 31.06 8.21
C LYS A 19 -24.35 29.63 7.99
N ARG A 20 -25.17 28.73 7.44
CA ARG A 20 -24.81 27.30 7.23
C ARG A 20 -24.33 26.91 5.84
N SER A 21 -24.13 27.85 4.93
CA SER A 21 -23.81 27.50 3.53
C SER A 21 -22.51 28.07 2.97
N SER A 22 -21.58 28.52 3.82
CA SER A 22 -20.23 28.79 3.35
C SER A 22 -19.22 28.10 4.30
N LEU A 23 -18.88 26.84 3.97
CA LEU A 23 -17.65 26.24 4.49
C LEU A 23 -16.52 27.14 4.02
N THR A 24 -16.03 27.99 4.90
CA THR A 24 -14.88 28.85 4.63
C THR A 24 -13.62 27.99 4.57
N VAL A 25 -12.63 28.44 3.82
CA VAL A 25 -11.31 27.77 3.73
C VAL A 25 -10.72 27.52 5.12
N SER A 26 -11.02 28.40 6.11
CA SER A 26 -10.64 28.23 7.52
C SER A 26 -11.33 27.05 8.19
N ASP A 27 -12.60 26.76 7.86
CA ASP A 27 -13.33 25.60 8.40
C ASP A 27 -12.77 24.30 7.84
N LEU A 28 -12.38 24.27 6.57
CA LEU A 28 -11.70 23.15 5.95
C LEU A 28 -10.31 22.91 6.57
N HIS A 29 -9.58 23.97 6.91
CA HIS A 29 -8.31 23.87 7.61
C HIS A 29 -8.47 23.30 9.01
N SER A 30 -9.44 23.78 9.78
CA SER A 30 -9.69 23.31 11.15
C SER A 30 -10.16 21.85 11.18
N ILE A 31 -11.00 21.43 10.23
CA ILE A 31 -11.43 20.03 10.06
C ILE A 31 -10.23 19.16 9.70
N ASN A 32 -9.39 19.61 8.78
CA ASN A 32 -8.19 18.89 8.36
C ASN A 32 -7.16 18.75 9.50
N GLU A 33 -6.97 19.78 10.31
CA GLU A 33 -6.12 19.71 11.51
C GLU A 33 -6.68 18.76 12.57
N ALA A 34 -7.98 18.77 12.80
CA ALA A 34 -8.63 17.85 13.74
C ALA A 34 -8.51 16.38 13.29
N ILE A 35 -8.66 16.12 11.99
CA ILE A 35 -8.49 14.80 11.40
C ILE A 35 -7.01 14.37 11.44
N ASN A 36 -6.07 15.26 11.08
CA ASN A 36 -4.63 14.98 11.14
C ASN A 36 -4.15 14.67 12.57
N LYS A 37 -4.70 15.35 13.57
CA LYS A 37 -4.37 15.13 14.99
C LYS A 37 -4.86 13.77 15.50
N ARG A 38 -5.99 13.25 14.97
CA ARG A 38 -6.52 11.91 15.29
C ARG A 38 -5.86 10.81 14.45
N ALA A 39 -5.53 11.08 13.20
CA ALA A 39 -4.97 10.10 12.27
C ALA A 39 -3.44 9.92 12.40
N GLY A 40 -2.73 10.81 13.12
CA GLY A 40 -1.27 10.76 13.30
C GLY A 40 -0.45 10.92 12.01
N ARG A 41 -1.09 11.17 10.86
CA ARG A 41 -0.45 11.35 9.54
C ARG A 41 -1.09 12.53 8.78
N LYS A 42 -0.28 13.19 7.96
CA LYS A 42 -0.76 14.23 7.04
C LYS A 42 -1.55 13.54 5.91
N LEU A 43 -2.88 13.61 5.95
CA LEU A 43 -3.79 12.94 4.99
C LEU A 43 -3.57 13.39 3.54
N LEU A 44 -3.42 14.69 3.29
CA LEU A 44 -3.27 15.24 1.94
C LEU A 44 -2.07 14.67 1.16
N PRO A 45 -0.84 14.60 1.73
CA PRO A 45 0.28 13.96 1.04
C PRO A 45 0.05 12.46 0.77
N SER A 46 -0.60 11.74 1.68
CA SER A 46 -0.88 10.31 1.50
C SER A 46 -1.87 10.05 0.37
N ILE A 47 -2.91 10.88 0.24
CA ILE A 47 -3.86 10.83 -0.88
C ILE A 47 -3.14 11.13 -2.20
N GLY A 48 -2.27 12.15 -2.22
CA GLY A 48 -1.49 12.51 -3.41
C GLY A 48 -0.60 11.37 -3.89
N VAL A 49 0.10 10.69 -2.99
CA VAL A 49 0.91 9.51 -3.33
C VAL A 49 0.05 8.37 -3.84
N GLY A 50 -1.10 8.10 -3.21
CA GLY A 50 -2.03 7.06 -3.65
C GLY A 50 -2.56 7.31 -5.07
N LEU A 51 -3.00 8.55 -5.36
CA LEU A 51 -3.46 8.95 -6.70
C LEU A 51 -2.34 8.87 -7.74
N PHE A 52 -1.12 9.28 -7.38
CA PHE A 52 0.04 9.16 -8.23
C PHE A 52 0.34 7.70 -8.60
N LEU A 53 0.28 6.78 -7.63
CA LEU A 53 0.49 5.36 -7.88
C LEU A 53 -0.61 4.75 -8.77
N ILE A 54 -1.87 5.10 -8.53
CA ILE A 54 -2.98 4.66 -9.37
C ILE A 54 -2.80 5.17 -10.80
N ALA A 55 -2.46 6.45 -10.99
CA ALA A 55 -2.20 7.04 -12.29
C ALA A 55 -1.00 6.37 -12.99
N LEU A 56 0.08 6.05 -12.27
CA LEU A 56 1.24 5.35 -12.78
C LEU A 56 0.88 3.94 -13.28
N ILE A 57 0.10 3.19 -12.49
CA ILE A 57 -0.39 1.86 -12.86
C ILE A 57 -1.26 1.95 -14.11
N TRP A 58 -2.24 2.86 -14.10
CA TRP A 58 -3.16 3.05 -15.22
C TRP A 58 -2.42 3.44 -16.50
N LEU A 59 -1.51 4.41 -16.44
CA LEU A 59 -0.73 4.89 -17.58
C LEU A 59 0.20 3.79 -18.13
N SER A 60 0.87 3.03 -17.26
CA SER A 60 1.76 1.95 -17.69
C SER A 60 1.01 0.84 -18.41
N LEU A 61 -0.18 0.47 -17.94
CA LEU A 61 -1.00 -0.58 -18.55
C LEU A 61 -1.73 -0.12 -19.81
N SER A 62 -2.13 1.15 -19.89
CA SER A 62 -2.81 1.71 -21.07
C SER A 62 -1.88 1.94 -22.25
N THR A 63 -0.60 2.24 -22.00
CA THR A 63 0.40 2.47 -23.05
C THR A 63 0.96 1.14 -23.56
N TYR A 64 1.72 0.46 -22.73
CA TYR A 64 2.28 -0.87 -23.04
C TYR A 64 2.27 -1.72 -21.77
N ARG A 65 1.61 -2.87 -21.78
CA ARG A 65 1.54 -3.77 -20.62
C ARG A 65 2.91 -4.20 -20.08
N PHE A 66 3.94 -4.22 -20.95
CA PHE A 66 5.31 -4.49 -20.53
C PHE A 66 5.87 -3.43 -19.57
N LEU A 67 5.48 -2.14 -19.73
CA LEU A 67 5.88 -1.08 -18.81
C LEU A 67 5.41 -1.36 -17.39
N PHE A 68 4.24 -1.96 -17.23
CA PHE A 68 3.76 -2.36 -15.91
C PHE A 68 4.67 -3.42 -15.26
N ALA A 69 5.17 -4.39 -16.04
CA ALA A 69 6.13 -5.36 -15.50
C ALA A 69 7.44 -4.68 -15.02
N ILE A 70 7.89 -3.63 -15.72
CA ILE A 70 9.03 -2.82 -15.28
C ILE A 70 8.70 -2.06 -13.98
N VAL A 71 7.53 -1.44 -13.90
CA VAL A 71 7.08 -0.75 -12.67
C VAL A 71 7.05 -1.71 -11.49
N VAL A 72 6.50 -2.91 -11.67
CA VAL A 72 6.49 -3.96 -10.65
C VAL A 72 7.91 -4.38 -10.27
N ALA A 73 8.81 -4.58 -11.24
CA ALA A 73 10.21 -4.94 -10.96
C ALA A 73 10.93 -3.85 -10.13
N ILE A 74 10.71 -2.57 -10.46
CA ILE A 74 11.25 -1.44 -9.69
C ILE A 74 10.68 -1.45 -8.27
N ALA A 75 9.37 -1.63 -8.11
CA ALA A 75 8.72 -1.69 -6.80
C ALA A 75 9.28 -2.86 -5.95
N VAL A 76 9.52 -4.03 -6.56
CA VAL A 76 10.16 -5.18 -5.91
C VAL A 76 11.55 -4.83 -5.42
N VAL A 77 12.39 -4.20 -6.24
CA VAL A 77 13.75 -3.78 -5.85
C VAL A 77 13.73 -2.78 -4.70
N LEU A 78 12.83 -1.80 -4.74
CA LEU A 78 12.64 -0.83 -3.66
C LEU A 78 12.17 -1.53 -2.38
N GLY A 79 11.20 -2.42 -2.47
CA GLY A 79 10.69 -3.20 -1.35
C GLY A 79 11.77 -4.10 -0.72
N ILE A 80 12.61 -4.77 -1.52
CA ILE A 80 13.76 -5.56 -1.02
C ILE A 80 14.72 -4.66 -0.24
N ARG A 81 15.02 -3.45 -0.73
CA ARG A 81 15.90 -2.50 -0.05
C ARG A 81 15.33 -2.02 1.27
N GLU A 82 14.04 -1.69 1.29
CA GLU A 82 13.34 -1.29 2.53
C GLU A 82 13.33 -2.42 3.56
N LEU A 83 13.00 -3.63 3.13
CA LEU A 83 12.95 -4.78 4.03
C LEU A 83 14.34 -5.14 4.54
N ASN A 84 15.39 -5.01 3.71
CA ASN A 84 16.77 -5.17 4.15
C ASN A 84 17.15 -4.15 5.24
N ARG A 85 16.73 -2.88 5.11
CA ARG A 85 16.96 -1.87 6.16
C ARG A 85 16.29 -2.25 7.47
N ALA A 86 15.01 -2.69 7.40
CA ALA A 86 14.26 -3.08 8.57
C ALA A 86 14.89 -4.31 9.26
N LEU A 87 15.31 -5.32 8.48
CA LEU A 87 15.95 -6.54 9.00
C LEU A 87 17.37 -6.30 9.53
N SER A 88 18.10 -5.34 8.94
CA SER A 88 19.42 -4.93 9.43
C SER A 88 19.35 -4.34 10.85
N ALA A 89 18.23 -3.71 11.23
CA ALA A 89 18.01 -3.25 12.60
C ALA A 89 17.86 -4.40 13.61
N ALA A 90 17.53 -5.62 13.13
CA ALA A 90 17.48 -6.86 13.91
C ALA A 90 18.74 -7.74 13.71
N ASP A 91 19.83 -7.16 13.21
CA ASP A 91 21.09 -7.83 12.92
C ASP A 91 20.98 -9.00 11.91
N ILE A 92 20.09 -8.82 10.90
CA ILE A 92 19.91 -9.75 9.79
C ILE A 92 20.38 -9.08 8.49
N HIS A 93 21.50 -9.53 7.96
CA HIS A 93 22.11 -8.97 6.76
C HIS A 93 21.81 -9.81 5.52
N LEU A 94 20.86 -9.37 4.70
CA LEU A 94 20.45 -10.09 3.49
C LEU A 94 21.51 -9.96 2.38
N PRO A 95 21.62 -10.95 1.47
CA PRO A 95 22.42 -10.85 0.23
C PRO A 95 21.69 -9.96 -0.79
N LEU A 96 21.75 -8.64 -0.59
CA LEU A 96 20.95 -7.66 -1.30
C LEU A 96 21.08 -7.77 -2.83
N TRP A 97 22.31 -7.95 -3.34
CA TRP A 97 22.56 -8.08 -4.79
C TRP A 97 21.89 -9.33 -5.37
N ALA A 98 21.97 -10.46 -4.66
CA ALA A 98 21.39 -11.71 -5.12
C ALA A 98 19.84 -11.67 -5.08
N LEU A 99 19.26 -11.08 -4.04
CA LEU A 99 17.80 -10.88 -3.94
C LEU A 99 17.28 -9.92 -5.00
N THR A 100 18.00 -8.82 -5.28
CA THR A 100 17.59 -7.88 -6.34
C THR A 100 17.69 -8.53 -7.72
N ALA A 101 18.76 -9.29 -7.99
CA ALA A 101 18.91 -10.04 -9.24
C ALA A 101 17.81 -11.08 -9.40
N ALA A 102 17.50 -11.83 -8.33
CA ALA A 102 16.39 -12.79 -8.31
C ALA A 102 15.04 -12.09 -8.55
N GLY A 103 14.80 -10.94 -7.91
CA GLY A 103 13.56 -10.18 -8.08
C GLY A 103 13.34 -9.69 -9.51
N ILE A 104 14.38 -9.16 -10.15
CA ILE A 104 14.34 -8.75 -11.56
C ILE A 104 14.17 -9.99 -12.46
N GLY A 105 14.90 -11.08 -12.17
CA GLY A 105 14.83 -12.33 -12.90
C GLY A 105 13.42 -12.97 -12.85
N LEU A 106 12.80 -13.02 -11.66
CA LEU A 106 11.43 -13.51 -11.51
C LEU A 106 10.44 -12.65 -12.29
N SER A 107 10.57 -11.32 -12.22
CA SER A 107 9.69 -10.40 -12.94
C SER A 107 9.79 -10.61 -14.46
N GLY A 108 11.01 -10.70 -15.01
CA GLY A 108 11.25 -10.96 -16.42
C GLY A 108 10.79 -12.35 -16.87
N ALA A 109 11.11 -13.40 -16.11
CA ALA A 109 10.68 -14.76 -16.40
C ALA A 109 9.16 -14.91 -16.36
N THR A 110 8.50 -14.22 -15.43
CA THR A 110 7.03 -14.20 -15.35
C THR A 110 6.42 -13.51 -16.56
N TRP A 111 6.99 -12.39 -16.98
CA TRP A 111 6.50 -11.70 -18.19
C TRP A 111 6.64 -12.58 -19.45
N LEU A 112 7.77 -13.23 -19.64
CA LEU A 112 8.06 -14.05 -20.83
C LEU A 112 7.34 -15.40 -20.79
N GLY A 113 7.48 -16.14 -19.68
CA GLY A 113 7.04 -17.52 -19.54
C GLY A 113 5.72 -17.73 -18.79
N GLY A 114 5.08 -16.64 -18.28
CA GLY A 114 3.84 -16.76 -17.52
C GLY A 114 4.01 -17.52 -16.21
N VAL A 115 3.02 -18.34 -15.90
CA VAL A 115 3.01 -19.16 -14.67
C VAL A 115 4.22 -20.10 -14.63
N SER A 116 4.54 -20.75 -15.74
CA SER A 116 5.71 -21.62 -15.84
C SER A 116 7.02 -20.86 -15.62
N GLY A 117 7.13 -19.64 -16.18
CA GLY A 117 8.28 -18.78 -15.99
C GLY A 117 8.46 -18.39 -14.52
N LEU A 118 7.39 -18.00 -13.84
CA LEU A 118 7.40 -17.70 -12.41
C LEU A 118 7.84 -18.93 -11.58
N ALA A 119 7.24 -20.09 -11.87
CA ALA A 119 7.54 -21.32 -11.14
C ALA A 119 9.00 -21.76 -11.30
N VAL A 120 9.50 -21.80 -12.54
CA VAL A 120 10.88 -22.22 -12.85
C VAL A 120 11.87 -21.22 -12.26
N ALA A 121 11.64 -19.90 -12.45
CA ALA A 121 12.54 -18.89 -11.90
C ALA A 121 12.59 -18.94 -10.36
N THR A 122 11.46 -19.20 -9.70
CA THR A 122 11.42 -19.36 -8.24
C THR A 122 12.14 -20.64 -7.80
N ALA A 123 11.91 -21.76 -8.50
CA ALA A 123 12.57 -23.04 -8.23
C ALA A 123 14.10 -22.97 -8.37
N ILE A 124 14.59 -22.10 -9.25
CA ILE A 124 16.03 -21.86 -9.41
C ILE A 124 16.55 -20.85 -8.39
N ALA A 125 15.85 -19.71 -8.22
CA ALA A 125 16.31 -18.61 -7.37
C ALA A 125 16.43 -19.00 -5.91
N LEU A 126 15.48 -19.80 -5.38
CA LEU A 126 15.48 -20.17 -3.97
C LEU A 126 16.71 -20.99 -3.57
N PRO A 127 17.04 -22.14 -4.20
CA PRO A 127 18.26 -22.88 -3.86
C PRO A 127 19.53 -22.11 -4.21
N CYS A 128 19.56 -21.33 -5.28
CA CYS A 128 20.71 -20.47 -5.58
C CYS A 128 21.00 -19.46 -4.47
N LEU A 129 19.96 -18.83 -3.93
CA LEU A 129 20.12 -17.90 -2.78
C LEU A 129 20.67 -18.60 -1.54
N LEU A 130 20.23 -19.83 -1.28
CA LEU A 130 20.74 -20.61 -0.13
C LEU A 130 22.21 -20.99 -0.33
N VAL A 131 22.56 -21.48 -1.51
CA VAL A 131 23.96 -21.86 -1.85
C VAL A 131 24.88 -20.66 -1.80
N LEU A 132 24.48 -19.51 -2.30
CA LEU A 132 25.29 -18.27 -2.25
C LEU A 132 25.60 -17.77 -0.82
N GLN A 133 24.88 -18.25 0.18
CA GLN A 133 25.10 -17.88 1.57
C GLN A 133 26.05 -18.83 2.31
N LEU A 134 26.29 -20.05 1.79
CA LEU A 134 27.19 -21.04 2.43
C LEU A 134 28.60 -20.49 2.69
N PRO A 135 29.26 -19.74 1.78
CA PRO A 135 30.62 -19.25 2.04
C PRO A 135 30.74 -18.20 3.16
N ARG A 136 29.60 -17.66 3.64
CA ARG A 136 29.55 -16.62 4.69
C ARG A 136 29.71 -17.17 6.11
N GLY A 137 29.86 -18.47 6.25
CA GLY A 137 30.00 -19.16 7.53
C GLY A 137 28.69 -19.68 8.10
N THR A 138 28.81 -20.52 9.12
CA THR A 138 27.65 -21.19 9.75
C THR A 138 26.94 -20.32 10.78
N GLU A 139 27.63 -19.32 11.35
CA GLU A 139 27.02 -18.39 12.30
C GLU A 139 25.91 -17.60 11.63
N ASN A 140 24.73 -17.63 12.22
CA ASN A 140 23.53 -16.98 11.71
C ASN A 140 23.05 -17.44 10.30
N PHE A 141 23.59 -18.52 9.72
CA PHE A 141 23.19 -19.03 8.41
C PHE A 141 21.69 -19.28 8.35
N VAL A 142 21.13 -20.02 9.31
CA VAL A 142 19.69 -20.34 9.33
C VAL A 142 18.85 -19.07 9.40
N LYS A 143 19.25 -18.11 10.23
CA LYS A 143 18.54 -16.83 10.38
C LYS A 143 18.55 -16.01 9.08
N THR A 144 19.69 -15.90 8.42
CA THR A 144 19.84 -15.14 7.17
C THR A 144 19.21 -15.87 5.98
N ALA A 145 19.36 -17.20 5.92
CA ALA A 145 18.79 -18.03 4.86
C ALA A 145 17.26 -18.04 4.91
N SER A 146 16.67 -18.23 6.09
CA SER A 146 15.20 -18.18 6.25
C SER A 146 14.64 -16.80 5.95
N ALA A 147 15.30 -15.73 6.40
CA ALA A 147 14.90 -14.36 6.06
C ALA A 147 14.99 -14.08 4.56
N SER A 148 16.06 -14.55 3.88
CA SER A 148 16.22 -14.40 2.42
C SER A 148 15.15 -15.16 1.65
N ALA A 149 14.83 -16.39 2.07
CA ALA A 149 13.77 -17.19 1.49
C ALA A 149 12.40 -16.51 1.67
N LEU A 150 12.13 -16.00 2.89
CA LEU A 150 10.91 -15.26 3.17
C LEU A 150 10.78 -14.03 2.27
N VAL A 151 11.86 -13.22 2.14
CA VAL A 151 11.85 -12.01 1.30
C VAL A 151 11.61 -12.35 -0.15
N LEU A 152 12.26 -13.41 -0.68
CA LEU A 152 12.04 -13.88 -2.07
C LEU A 152 10.60 -14.28 -2.31
N MET A 153 10.01 -15.04 -1.40
CA MET A 153 8.63 -15.52 -1.54
C MET A 153 7.61 -14.40 -1.28
N TYR A 154 7.89 -13.52 -0.36
CA TYR A 154 6.95 -12.45 0.01
C TYR A 154 6.91 -11.29 -0.99
N LEU A 155 8.03 -10.85 -1.53
CA LEU A 155 8.07 -9.72 -2.47
C LEU A 155 8.11 -10.18 -3.94
N PRO A 156 9.21 -10.75 -4.48
CA PRO A 156 9.30 -11.05 -5.91
C PRO A 156 8.27 -12.09 -6.38
N PHE A 157 8.07 -13.15 -5.59
CA PHE A 157 7.14 -14.21 -6.00
C PHE A 157 5.69 -13.72 -6.01
N LEU A 158 5.23 -13.03 -4.95
CA LEU A 158 3.87 -12.48 -4.92
C LEU A 158 3.68 -11.36 -5.95
N ALA A 159 4.70 -10.52 -6.18
CA ALA A 159 4.66 -9.52 -7.24
C ALA A 159 4.54 -10.14 -8.65
N GLY A 160 5.05 -11.36 -8.84
CA GLY A 160 4.86 -12.13 -10.07
C GLY A 160 3.39 -12.33 -10.43
N PHE A 161 2.50 -12.51 -9.44
CA PHE A 161 1.06 -12.64 -9.70
C PHE A 161 0.43 -11.34 -10.22
N LEU A 162 0.94 -10.17 -9.84
CA LEU A 162 0.50 -8.90 -10.43
C LEU A 162 0.87 -8.83 -11.91
N ILE A 163 2.08 -9.30 -12.27
CA ILE A 163 2.51 -9.39 -13.66
C ILE A 163 1.65 -10.38 -14.44
N LEU A 164 1.33 -11.54 -13.86
CA LEU A 164 0.43 -12.53 -14.48
C LEU A 164 -0.96 -11.95 -14.70
N LEU A 165 -1.47 -11.16 -13.77
CA LEU A 165 -2.77 -10.52 -13.88
C LEU A 165 -2.81 -9.49 -15.03
N ALA A 166 -1.68 -8.80 -15.30
CA ALA A 166 -1.54 -7.78 -16.33
C ALA A 166 -1.31 -8.35 -17.75
N ARG A 167 -0.84 -9.61 -17.89
CA ARG A 167 -0.48 -10.22 -19.19
C ARG A 167 -1.65 -10.37 -20.18
N PRO A 168 -2.85 -10.84 -19.80
CA PRO A 168 -3.96 -11.01 -20.72
C PRO A 168 -4.41 -9.72 -21.38
N TYR A 169 -5.20 -9.84 -22.46
CA TYR A 169 -5.73 -8.68 -23.20
C TYR A 169 -6.49 -7.70 -22.27
N ASN A 170 -7.26 -8.23 -21.34
CA ASN A 170 -7.99 -7.45 -20.31
C ASN A 170 -7.18 -7.22 -19.02
N GLY A 171 -5.85 -7.19 -19.11
CA GLY A 171 -4.95 -7.00 -17.95
C GLY A 171 -5.17 -5.69 -17.22
N LEU A 172 -5.44 -4.61 -17.95
CA LEU A 172 -5.78 -3.31 -17.35
C LEU A 172 -7.00 -3.42 -16.42
N GLU A 173 -8.08 -4.00 -16.89
CA GLU A 173 -9.32 -4.16 -16.13
C GLU A 173 -9.10 -5.02 -14.88
N ARG A 174 -8.36 -6.11 -15.01
CA ARG A 174 -8.05 -7.01 -13.90
C ARG A 174 -7.23 -6.34 -12.81
N VAL A 175 -6.15 -5.66 -13.19
CA VAL A 175 -5.29 -4.95 -12.23
C VAL A 175 -6.04 -3.80 -11.59
N MET A 176 -6.79 -3.02 -12.38
CA MET A 176 -7.59 -1.91 -11.82
C MET A 176 -8.69 -2.41 -10.87
N THR A 177 -9.34 -3.53 -11.18
CA THR A 177 -10.30 -4.18 -10.27
C THR A 177 -9.63 -4.54 -8.94
N LEU A 178 -8.44 -5.16 -8.98
CA LEU A 178 -7.68 -5.50 -7.79
C LEU A 178 -7.34 -4.24 -6.97
N VAL A 179 -6.83 -3.18 -7.62
CA VAL A 179 -6.47 -1.92 -6.96
C VAL A 179 -7.69 -1.28 -6.29
N VAL A 180 -8.83 -1.25 -6.98
CA VAL A 180 -10.09 -0.72 -6.43
C VAL A 180 -10.56 -1.56 -5.25
N LEU A 181 -10.57 -2.90 -5.36
CA LEU A 181 -10.99 -3.80 -4.28
C LEU A 181 -10.12 -3.62 -3.03
N VAL A 182 -8.79 -3.59 -3.18
CA VAL A 182 -7.86 -3.37 -2.06
C VAL A 182 -8.07 -1.98 -1.46
N GLY A 183 -8.12 -0.94 -2.28
CA GLY A 183 -8.33 0.43 -1.82
C GLY A 183 -9.67 0.63 -1.10
N CYS A 184 -10.75 0.04 -1.60
CA CYS A 184 -12.05 0.04 -0.94
C CYS A 184 -11.99 -0.71 0.39
N ASN A 185 -11.39 -1.91 0.41
CA ASN A 185 -11.26 -2.70 1.64
C ASN A 185 -10.50 -1.92 2.72
N ASP A 186 -9.36 -1.31 2.39
CA ASP A 186 -8.56 -0.55 3.34
C ASP A 186 -9.30 0.71 3.82
N THR A 187 -9.98 1.40 2.92
CA THR A 187 -10.78 2.59 3.26
C THR A 187 -11.92 2.24 4.19
N PHE A 188 -12.69 1.20 3.88
CA PHE A 188 -13.81 0.76 4.72
C PHE A 188 -13.33 0.19 6.05
N ALA A 189 -12.23 -0.56 6.08
CA ALA A 189 -11.61 -1.03 7.31
C ALA A 189 -11.19 0.13 8.22
N TYR A 190 -10.57 1.16 7.64
CA TYR A 190 -10.20 2.39 8.37
C TYR A 190 -11.44 3.12 8.89
N LEU A 191 -12.44 3.34 8.05
CA LEU A 191 -13.68 4.04 8.44
C LEU A 191 -14.41 3.32 9.56
N THR A 192 -14.58 2.00 9.44
CA THR A 192 -15.22 1.19 10.49
C THR A 192 -14.42 1.23 11.79
N GLY A 193 -13.09 1.17 11.71
CA GLY A 193 -12.20 1.30 12.86
C GLY A 193 -12.33 2.65 13.57
N VAL A 194 -12.44 3.75 12.82
CA VAL A 194 -12.61 5.11 13.37
C VAL A 194 -14.00 5.33 13.94
N LEU A 195 -15.06 4.81 13.29
CA LEU A 195 -16.45 5.05 13.69
C LEU A 195 -16.92 4.11 14.81
N PHE A 196 -16.51 2.85 14.77
CA PHE A 196 -17.02 1.81 15.67
C PHE A 196 -15.94 1.20 16.58
N GLY A 197 -14.66 1.49 16.34
CA GLY A 197 -13.55 0.95 17.14
C GLY A 197 -13.57 1.44 18.58
N LYS A 198 -13.75 0.53 19.53
CA LYS A 198 -13.76 0.80 20.98
C LYS A 198 -12.44 0.40 21.66
N HIS A 199 -11.71 -0.53 21.08
CA HIS A 199 -10.47 -1.08 21.64
C HIS A 199 -9.36 -1.05 20.61
N PRO A 200 -8.13 -0.59 20.96
CA PRO A 200 -6.98 -0.69 20.08
C PRO A 200 -6.58 -2.17 19.91
N LEU A 201 -6.32 -2.58 18.66
CA LEU A 201 -5.92 -3.96 18.32
C LEU A 201 -4.56 -4.35 18.92
N ALA A 202 -3.66 -3.38 19.11
CA ALA A 202 -2.32 -3.59 19.63
C ALA A 202 -1.93 -2.44 20.59
N PRO A 203 -2.40 -2.44 21.85
CA PRO A 203 -2.16 -1.33 22.78
C PRO A 203 -0.71 -1.22 23.29
N LYS A 204 0.14 -2.18 22.96
CA LYS A 204 1.55 -2.27 23.41
C LYS A 204 2.60 -2.20 22.31
N ILE A 205 2.20 -1.89 21.06
CA ILE A 205 3.10 -1.66 19.93
C ILE A 205 3.12 -0.20 19.55
#